data_d3243889f31819398034e69c380d1162
#
_entry.id   d3243889f31819398034e69c380d1162
#
_cell.length_a   1.000
_cell.length_b   1.000
_cell.length_c   1.000
_cell.angle_alpha   90.00
_cell.angle_beta   90.00
_cell.angle_gamma   90.00
#
_symmetry.space_group_name_H-M   'P 1'
#
loop_
_entity.id
_entity.type
_entity.pdbx_description
1 polymer ?
#
loop_
_entity_poly.entity_id
_entity_poly.type
_entity_poly.pdbx_seq_one_letter_code
_entity_poly.pdbx_strand_id
1 'polypeptide(L)'
;LRSHGKSEGKYIGFGIKERGDCLLWAAEATRIFAGLPLVLEGLSMGATTVLMASGDDLPPEVKGIIADCGFTSPKAILSEVIRADYHLPPRLILPAMNFWFRTLAHYDIGEYSTTVALAKCRLPVLFIHGTGDDFVPYRMGEENAAAFCGDGTFISVSGAGHGMSYLVNREKCEKALDAFLAKTLGV
;
A
#
# COMPACT_ATOMS: atom_id res chain seq x y z
N LEU A 1 -1.57 -12.03 -3.05
CA LEU A 1 -0.22 -11.60 -3.45
C LEU A 1 0.60 -12.80 -3.91
N ARG A 2 1.51 -12.58 -4.87
CA ARG A 2 2.48 -13.60 -5.32
C ARG A 2 3.28 -14.14 -4.13
N SER A 3 3.74 -15.38 -4.22
CA SER A 3 4.54 -16.06 -3.18
C SER A 3 3.86 -16.19 -1.80
N HIS A 4 2.53 -16.00 -1.73
CA HIS A 4 1.77 -16.13 -0.48
C HIS A 4 0.68 -17.20 -0.61
N GLY A 5 0.53 -18.00 0.43
CA GLY A 5 -0.49 -19.05 0.52
C GLY A 5 -0.39 -20.05 -0.64
N LYS A 6 -1.44 -20.14 -1.46
CA LYS A 6 -1.49 -21.02 -2.64
C LYS A 6 -1.06 -20.33 -3.94
N SER A 7 -0.70 -19.04 -3.88
CA SER A 7 -0.26 -18.31 -5.06
C SER A 7 1.14 -18.71 -5.47
N GLU A 8 1.36 -18.84 -6.76
CA GLU A 8 2.67 -19.09 -7.33
C GLU A 8 3.62 -17.90 -7.16
N GLY A 9 4.90 -18.13 -7.40
CA GLY A 9 5.96 -17.14 -7.28
C GLY A 9 7.10 -17.63 -6.40
N LYS A 10 8.28 -17.03 -6.56
CA LYS A 10 9.48 -17.36 -5.79
C LYS A 10 9.95 -16.21 -4.92
N TYR A 11 9.55 -14.97 -5.24
CA TYR A 11 10.05 -13.77 -4.61
C TYR A 11 8.93 -12.77 -4.35
N ILE A 12 9.01 -12.12 -3.20
CA ILE A 12 8.16 -10.99 -2.80
C ILE A 12 8.79 -9.71 -3.36
N GLY A 13 7.98 -8.82 -3.92
CA GLY A 13 8.42 -7.55 -4.51
C GLY A 13 8.16 -6.32 -3.66
N PHE A 14 7.63 -6.48 -2.44
CA PHE A 14 7.28 -5.38 -1.53
C PHE A 14 6.44 -4.28 -2.20
N GLY A 15 5.48 -4.67 -3.04
CA GLY A 15 4.64 -3.76 -3.81
C GLY A 15 5.12 -3.52 -5.25
N ILE A 16 6.43 -3.54 -5.53
CA ILE A 16 6.98 -3.26 -6.87
C ILE A 16 6.49 -4.25 -7.91
N LYS A 17 6.58 -5.55 -7.63
CA LYS A 17 6.09 -6.60 -8.55
C LYS A 17 4.60 -6.83 -8.40
N GLU A 18 4.11 -6.76 -7.16
CA GLU A 18 2.71 -6.98 -6.81
C GLU A 18 1.78 -5.96 -7.45
N ARG A 19 2.25 -4.72 -7.73
CA ARG A 19 1.44 -3.72 -8.45
C ARG A 19 1.03 -4.20 -9.83
N GLY A 20 1.93 -4.88 -10.56
CA GLY A 20 1.61 -5.49 -11.85
C GLY A 20 0.55 -6.58 -11.74
N ASP A 21 0.64 -7.43 -10.70
CA ASP A 21 -0.40 -8.42 -10.41
C ASP A 21 -1.73 -7.74 -10.06
N CYS A 22 -1.68 -6.63 -9.31
CA CYS A 22 -2.87 -5.85 -8.95
C CYS A 22 -3.58 -5.30 -10.19
N LEU A 23 -2.85 -4.78 -11.18
CA LEU A 23 -3.42 -4.33 -12.45
C LEU A 23 -4.12 -5.47 -13.20
N LEU A 24 -3.47 -6.62 -13.30
CA LEU A 24 -4.04 -7.81 -13.95
C LEU A 24 -5.31 -8.29 -13.24
N TRP A 25 -5.29 -8.33 -11.90
CA TRP A 25 -6.47 -8.71 -11.12
C TRP A 25 -7.59 -7.68 -11.19
N ALA A 26 -7.28 -6.38 -11.24
CA ALA A 26 -8.28 -5.34 -11.44
C ALA A 26 -8.97 -5.51 -12.80
N ALA A 27 -8.20 -5.75 -13.87
CA ALA A 27 -8.74 -6.02 -15.20
C ALA A 27 -9.60 -7.30 -15.23
N GLU A 28 -9.15 -8.37 -14.57
CA GLU A 28 -9.92 -9.62 -14.49
C GLU A 28 -11.20 -9.45 -13.65
N ALA A 29 -11.14 -8.70 -12.56
CA ALA A 29 -12.32 -8.39 -11.74
C ALA A 29 -13.36 -7.60 -12.56
N THR A 30 -12.93 -6.62 -13.36
CA THR A 30 -13.80 -5.88 -14.28
C THR A 30 -14.48 -6.82 -15.29
N ARG A 31 -13.75 -7.84 -15.79
CA ARG A 31 -14.32 -8.83 -16.71
C ARG A 31 -15.35 -9.74 -16.03
N ILE A 32 -15.07 -10.19 -14.80
CA ILE A 32 -15.96 -11.09 -14.04
C ILE A 32 -17.19 -10.35 -13.55
N PHE A 33 -17.02 -9.14 -13.05
CA PHE A 33 -18.07 -8.30 -12.45
C PHE A 33 -18.44 -7.13 -13.37
N ALA A 34 -18.68 -7.43 -14.65
CA ALA A 34 -18.95 -6.42 -15.68
C ALA A 34 -20.04 -5.43 -15.26
N GLY A 35 -19.73 -4.15 -15.38
CA GLY A 35 -20.65 -3.06 -15.04
C GLY A 35 -20.69 -2.66 -13.55
N LEU A 36 -19.95 -3.35 -12.67
CA LEU A 36 -19.85 -2.98 -11.26
C LEU A 36 -18.62 -2.10 -11.01
N PRO A 37 -18.75 -1.06 -10.17
CA PRO A 37 -17.59 -0.29 -9.72
C PRO A 37 -16.72 -1.13 -8.78
N LEU A 38 -15.41 -0.89 -8.83
CA LEU A 38 -14.41 -1.57 -8.00
C LEU A 38 -13.75 -0.56 -7.07
N VAL A 39 -13.45 -1.00 -5.86
CA VAL A 39 -12.55 -0.31 -4.92
C VAL A 39 -11.38 -1.25 -4.61
N LEU A 40 -10.17 -0.76 -4.72
CA LEU A 40 -8.98 -1.52 -4.37
C LEU A 40 -8.67 -1.28 -2.88
N GLU A 41 -8.59 -2.36 -2.12
CA GLU A 41 -8.25 -2.29 -0.69
C GLU A 41 -7.00 -3.10 -0.39
N GLY A 42 -6.17 -2.59 0.50
CA GLY A 42 -4.99 -3.28 0.95
C GLY A 42 -4.57 -2.91 2.37
N LEU A 43 -3.95 -3.87 3.05
CA LEU A 43 -3.36 -3.73 4.38
C LEU A 43 -1.86 -3.96 4.28
N SER A 44 -1.06 -3.10 4.93
CA SER A 44 0.41 -3.22 5.00
C SER A 44 1.05 -3.29 3.61
N MET A 45 1.71 -4.39 3.25
CA MET A 45 2.24 -4.59 1.89
C MET A 45 1.14 -4.56 0.82
N GLY A 46 -0.08 -5.00 1.14
CA GLY A 46 -1.25 -4.87 0.27
C GLY A 46 -1.62 -3.41 0.02
N ALA A 47 -1.60 -2.57 1.07
CA ALA A 47 -1.82 -1.13 0.95
C ALA A 47 -0.75 -0.47 0.06
N THR A 48 0.52 -0.78 0.31
CA THR A 48 1.63 -0.33 -0.54
C THR A 48 1.45 -0.76 -2.00
N THR A 49 0.97 -1.99 -2.23
CA THR A 49 0.70 -2.52 -3.57
C THR A 49 -0.38 -1.72 -4.30
N VAL A 50 -1.55 -1.49 -3.68
CA VAL A 50 -2.63 -0.73 -4.32
C VAL A 50 -2.26 0.75 -4.50
N LEU A 51 -1.51 1.33 -3.56
CA LEU A 51 -0.97 2.68 -3.70
C LEU A 51 0.04 2.78 -4.86
N MET A 52 0.94 1.81 -5.02
CA MET A 52 1.87 1.77 -6.16
C MET A 52 1.13 1.57 -7.49
N ALA A 53 0.10 0.71 -7.52
CA ALA A 53 -0.72 0.49 -8.70
C ALA A 53 -1.51 1.74 -9.12
N SER A 54 -1.80 2.66 -8.20
CA SER A 54 -2.53 3.89 -8.49
C SER A 54 -1.80 4.86 -9.43
N GLY A 55 -0.50 4.68 -9.59
CA GLY A 55 0.31 5.47 -10.54
C GLY A 55 0.35 4.90 -11.96
N ASP A 56 -0.29 3.77 -12.18
CA ASP A 56 -0.39 3.08 -13.47
C ASP A 56 -1.83 3.18 -14.02
N ASP A 57 -2.06 2.69 -15.25
CA ASP A 57 -3.37 2.73 -15.91
C ASP A 57 -4.30 1.64 -15.34
N LEU A 58 -5.08 2.00 -14.34
CA LEU A 58 -6.13 1.15 -13.78
C LEU A 58 -7.38 1.16 -14.66
N PRO A 59 -8.17 0.06 -14.70
CA PRO A 59 -9.47 0.03 -15.36
C PRO A 59 -10.40 1.17 -14.88
N PRO A 60 -11.24 1.75 -15.75
CA PRO A 60 -12.12 2.86 -15.40
C PRO A 60 -13.21 2.50 -14.38
N GLU A 61 -13.46 1.22 -14.16
CA GLU A 61 -14.35 0.69 -13.12
C GLU A 61 -13.76 0.85 -11.71
N VAL A 62 -12.44 1.00 -11.59
CA VAL A 62 -11.80 1.29 -10.29
C VAL A 62 -12.11 2.74 -9.91
N LYS A 63 -12.86 2.93 -8.82
CA LYS A 63 -13.38 4.22 -8.37
C LYS A 63 -12.65 4.80 -7.17
N GLY A 64 -11.90 3.99 -6.43
CA GLY A 64 -11.20 4.46 -5.24
C GLY A 64 -10.24 3.43 -4.68
N ILE A 65 -9.42 3.87 -3.74
CA ILE A 65 -8.39 3.08 -3.08
C ILE A 65 -8.50 3.25 -1.57
N ILE A 66 -8.43 2.15 -0.83
CA ILE A 66 -8.34 2.12 0.64
C ILE A 66 -7.00 1.50 1.02
N ALA A 67 -6.20 2.22 1.78
CA ALA A 67 -4.86 1.80 2.16
C ALA A 67 -4.66 1.90 3.67
N ASP A 68 -4.60 0.76 4.36
CA ASP A 68 -4.33 0.70 5.80
C ASP A 68 -2.87 0.33 6.04
N CYS A 69 -2.17 1.15 6.83
CA CYS A 69 -0.78 1.02 7.28
C CYS A 69 0.25 0.68 6.18
N GLY A 70 0.11 1.29 4.99
CA GLY A 70 1.05 1.10 3.89
C GLY A 70 2.37 1.85 4.09
N PHE A 71 3.49 1.21 3.75
CA PHE A 71 4.82 1.83 3.75
C PHE A 71 5.12 2.55 2.42
N THR A 72 6.09 3.47 2.44
CA THR A 72 6.39 4.34 1.29
C THR A 72 7.21 3.68 0.18
N SER A 73 8.09 2.73 0.52
CA SER A 73 8.87 1.97 -0.46
C SER A 73 9.54 0.75 0.18
N PRO A 74 9.95 -0.26 -0.61
CA PRO A 74 10.76 -1.39 -0.10
C PRO A 74 12.01 -0.91 0.62
N LYS A 75 12.71 0.06 0.06
CA LYS A 75 13.92 0.63 0.67
C LYS A 75 13.63 1.26 2.03
N ALA A 76 12.51 1.96 2.17
CA ALA A 76 12.11 2.62 3.41
C ALA A 76 11.79 1.60 4.50
N ILE A 77 10.91 0.62 4.21
CA ILE A 77 10.55 -0.38 5.22
C ILE A 77 11.71 -1.28 5.62
N LEU A 78 12.53 -1.71 4.67
CA LEU A 78 13.73 -2.49 4.97
C LEU A 78 14.74 -1.70 5.82
N SER A 79 14.82 -0.37 5.61
CA SER A 79 15.63 0.50 6.47
C SER A 79 15.14 0.52 7.91
N GLU A 80 13.82 0.54 8.13
CA GLU A 80 13.23 0.52 9.48
C GLU A 80 13.49 -0.83 10.15
N VAL A 81 13.23 -1.94 9.47
CA VAL A 81 13.49 -3.29 9.99
C VAL A 81 14.98 -3.47 10.36
N ILE A 82 15.91 -3.06 9.49
CA ILE A 82 17.34 -3.16 9.77
C ILE A 82 17.71 -2.34 11.02
N ARG A 83 17.13 -1.16 11.17
CA ARG A 83 17.42 -0.28 12.32
C ARG A 83 16.76 -0.78 13.61
N ALA A 84 15.48 -1.16 13.54
CA ALA A 84 14.70 -1.54 14.71
C ALA A 84 15.07 -2.92 15.25
N ASP A 85 15.13 -3.93 14.37
CA ASP A 85 15.29 -5.32 14.80
C ASP A 85 16.74 -5.75 14.91
N TYR A 86 17.60 -5.23 14.01
CA TYR A 86 19.01 -5.63 13.97
C TYR A 86 19.97 -4.60 14.55
N HIS A 87 19.48 -3.39 14.86
CA HIS A 87 20.29 -2.27 15.37
C HIS A 87 21.52 -1.95 14.50
N LEU A 88 21.40 -2.20 13.18
CA LEU A 88 22.48 -1.98 12.21
C LEU A 88 22.22 -0.70 11.39
N PRO A 89 23.28 -0.05 10.89
CA PRO A 89 23.11 1.10 10.01
C PRO A 89 22.65 0.66 8.60
N PRO A 90 21.42 1.03 8.17
CA PRO A 90 20.85 0.59 6.88
C PRO A 90 21.76 0.90 5.68
N ARG A 91 22.48 2.04 5.72
CA ARG A 91 23.40 2.46 4.66
C ARG A 91 24.49 1.45 4.30
N LEU A 92 24.86 0.58 5.25
CA LEU A 92 25.87 -0.45 5.04
C LEU A 92 25.26 -1.77 4.51
N ILE A 93 24.04 -2.07 4.90
CA ILE A 93 23.37 -3.35 4.62
C ILE A 93 22.56 -3.29 3.32
N LEU A 94 21.81 -2.21 3.09
CA LEU A 94 20.93 -2.08 1.94
C LEU A 94 21.61 -2.25 0.57
N PRO A 95 22.85 -1.76 0.34
CA PRO A 95 23.50 -1.98 -0.95
C PRO A 95 23.74 -3.47 -1.26
N ALA A 96 24.17 -4.24 -0.26
CA ALA A 96 24.37 -5.69 -0.41
C ALA A 96 23.04 -6.42 -0.60
N MET A 97 21.99 -6.06 0.18
CA MET A 97 20.65 -6.59 -0.02
C MET A 97 20.12 -6.27 -1.41
N ASN A 98 20.27 -5.03 -1.87
CA ASN A 98 19.78 -4.62 -3.19
C ASN A 98 20.49 -5.36 -4.32
N PHE A 99 21.78 -5.65 -4.17
CA PHE A 99 22.49 -6.50 -5.12
C PHE A 99 21.81 -7.88 -5.26
N TRP A 100 21.41 -8.51 -4.16
CA TRP A 100 20.72 -9.80 -4.18
C TRP A 100 19.30 -9.68 -4.71
N PHE A 101 18.54 -8.63 -4.36
CA PHE A 101 17.23 -8.38 -4.94
C PHE A 101 17.28 -8.23 -6.47
N ARG A 102 18.26 -7.49 -6.98
CA ARG A 102 18.47 -7.34 -8.44
C ARG A 102 18.88 -8.64 -9.12
N THR A 103 19.75 -9.42 -8.48
CA THR A 103 20.27 -10.66 -9.07
C THR A 103 19.25 -11.80 -9.05
N LEU A 104 18.57 -12.01 -7.92
CA LEU A 104 17.68 -13.14 -7.72
C LEU A 104 16.21 -12.81 -8.02
N ALA A 105 15.74 -11.66 -7.59
CA ALA A 105 14.35 -11.27 -7.70
C ALA A 105 14.09 -10.31 -8.87
N HIS A 106 15.14 -9.85 -9.55
CA HIS A 106 15.08 -9.01 -10.75
C HIS A 106 14.31 -7.70 -10.56
N TYR A 107 14.55 -7.00 -9.43
CA TYR A 107 14.09 -5.65 -9.19
C TYR A 107 15.01 -4.88 -8.25
N ASP A 108 15.00 -3.56 -8.31
CA ASP A 108 15.71 -2.66 -7.40
C ASP A 108 14.76 -2.17 -6.30
N ILE A 109 15.17 -2.27 -5.02
CA ILE A 109 14.35 -1.84 -3.88
C ILE A 109 14.03 -0.34 -3.87
N GLY A 110 14.72 0.44 -4.67
CA GLY A 110 14.56 1.89 -4.80
C GLY A 110 13.93 2.32 -6.13
N GLU A 111 13.54 1.40 -7.02
CA GLU A 111 13.08 1.76 -8.37
C GLU A 111 11.69 2.40 -8.39
N TYR A 112 10.87 2.18 -7.36
CA TYR A 112 9.53 2.74 -7.26
C TYR A 112 9.08 2.96 -5.81
N SER A 113 8.14 3.90 -5.62
CA SER A 113 7.57 4.21 -4.31
C SER A 113 6.10 4.59 -4.44
N THR A 114 5.36 4.48 -3.34
CA THR A 114 3.98 4.95 -3.26
C THR A 114 3.87 6.45 -3.49
N THR A 115 4.85 7.24 -3.00
CA THR A 115 4.87 8.69 -3.17
C THR A 115 4.99 9.11 -4.63
N VAL A 116 5.77 8.38 -5.43
CA VAL A 116 5.87 8.60 -6.89
C VAL A 116 4.56 8.22 -7.60
N ALA A 117 3.92 7.13 -7.16
CA ALA A 117 2.63 6.70 -7.71
C ALA A 117 1.51 7.69 -7.35
N LEU A 118 1.43 8.10 -6.08
CA LEU A 118 0.41 9.02 -5.56
C LEU A 118 0.45 10.41 -6.22
N ALA A 119 1.63 10.89 -6.61
CA ALA A 119 1.75 12.13 -7.37
C ALA A 119 1.05 12.06 -8.75
N LYS A 120 0.82 10.87 -9.28
CA LYS A 120 0.12 10.62 -10.56
C LYS A 120 -1.32 10.18 -10.36
N CYS A 121 -1.67 9.67 -9.19
CA CYS A 121 -2.98 9.12 -8.88
C CYS A 121 -4.08 10.19 -9.03
N ARG A 122 -5.20 9.79 -9.67
CA ARG A 122 -6.40 10.64 -9.86
C ARG A 122 -7.62 10.10 -9.12
N LEU A 123 -7.53 8.89 -8.57
CA LEU A 123 -8.62 8.26 -7.84
C LEU A 123 -8.70 8.79 -6.41
N PRO A 124 -9.88 8.87 -5.80
CA PRO A 124 -10.00 9.10 -4.37
C PRO A 124 -9.24 8.07 -3.55
N VAL A 125 -8.60 8.49 -2.47
CA VAL A 125 -7.83 7.59 -1.59
C VAL A 125 -8.23 7.81 -0.13
N LEU A 126 -8.57 6.72 0.56
CA LEU A 126 -8.70 6.66 2.00
C LEU A 126 -7.43 6.02 2.59
N PHE A 127 -6.69 6.80 3.37
CA PHE A 127 -5.55 6.32 4.13
C PHE A 127 -5.97 6.07 5.57
N ILE A 128 -5.59 4.92 6.13
CA ILE A 128 -5.81 4.54 7.53
C ILE A 128 -4.45 4.18 8.14
N HIS A 129 -4.17 4.64 9.37
CA HIS A 129 -2.94 4.26 10.05
C HIS A 129 -3.06 4.37 11.56
N GLY A 130 -2.55 3.39 12.28
CA GLY A 130 -2.46 3.41 13.74
C GLY A 130 -1.27 4.24 14.22
N THR A 131 -1.49 5.11 15.23
CA THR A 131 -0.40 5.95 15.75
C THR A 131 0.63 5.18 16.57
N GLY A 132 0.32 3.97 17.00
CA GLY A 132 1.21 3.06 17.73
C GLY A 132 1.82 1.98 16.85
N ASP A 133 1.79 2.14 15.52
CA ASP A 133 2.40 1.18 14.61
C ASP A 133 3.93 1.24 14.72
N ASP A 134 4.51 0.19 15.27
CA ASP A 134 5.95 0.02 15.49
C ASP A 134 6.64 -0.75 14.36
N PHE A 135 5.88 -1.39 13.46
CA PHE A 135 6.42 -2.12 12.31
C PHE A 135 6.49 -1.24 11.05
N VAL A 136 5.36 -0.62 10.66
CA VAL A 136 5.34 0.44 9.64
C VAL A 136 5.14 1.77 10.35
N PRO A 137 6.19 2.56 10.58
CA PRO A 137 6.07 3.80 11.35
C PRO A 137 4.97 4.72 10.82
N TYR A 138 4.14 5.25 11.73
CA TYR A 138 3.00 6.12 11.43
C TYR A 138 3.33 7.26 10.45
N ARG A 139 4.56 7.83 10.54
CA ARG A 139 5.04 8.85 9.61
C ARG A 139 5.00 8.42 8.14
N MET A 140 5.10 7.11 7.83
CA MET A 140 4.99 6.64 6.44
C MET A 140 3.57 6.79 5.90
N GLY A 141 2.55 6.66 6.74
CA GLY A 141 1.17 6.98 6.39
C GLY A 141 1.00 8.48 6.12
N GLU A 142 1.58 9.33 6.97
CA GLU A 142 1.59 10.78 6.77
C GLU A 142 2.33 11.19 5.48
N GLU A 143 3.49 10.57 5.21
CA GLU A 143 4.26 10.78 3.97
C GLU A 143 3.44 10.39 2.73
N ASN A 144 2.71 9.26 2.78
CA ASN A 144 1.82 8.83 1.71
C ASN A 144 0.69 9.85 1.48
N ALA A 145 0.01 10.25 2.54
CA ALA A 145 -1.07 11.24 2.45
C ALA A 145 -0.57 12.60 1.94
N ALA A 146 0.59 13.06 2.40
CA ALA A 146 1.20 14.32 1.97
C ALA A 146 1.67 14.30 0.50
N ALA A 147 2.05 13.14 -0.02
CA ALA A 147 2.44 13.00 -1.43
C ALA A 147 1.25 12.98 -2.39
N PHE A 148 0.04 12.84 -1.88
CA PHE A 148 -1.18 12.78 -2.68
C PHE A 148 -1.83 14.16 -2.80
N CYS A 149 -1.98 14.65 -4.03
CA CYS A 149 -2.57 15.96 -4.31
C CYS A 149 -4.05 15.90 -4.70
N GLY A 150 -4.65 14.69 -4.71
CA GLY A 150 -6.04 14.47 -5.11
C GLY A 150 -7.01 14.52 -3.94
N ASP A 151 -8.17 13.88 -4.12
CA ASP A 151 -9.23 13.77 -3.13
C ASP A 151 -8.89 12.68 -2.10
N GLY A 152 -8.11 13.02 -1.10
CA GLY A 152 -7.62 12.12 -0.04
C GLY A 152 -8.25 12.38 1.32
N THR A 153 -8.53 11.29 2.03
CA THR A 153 -8.91 11.33 3.45
C THR A 153 -7.88 10.51 4.24
N PHE A 154 -7.30 11.10 5.28
CA PHE A 154 -6.38 10.39 6.17
C PHE A 154 -6.99 10.29 7.57
N ILE A 155 -7.16 9.06 8.05
CA ILE A 155 -7.60 8.79 9.41
C ILE A 155 -6.49 8.13 10.22
N SER A 156 -6.16 8.72 11.35
CA SER A 156 -5.25 8.14 12.34
C SER A 156 -6.04 7.49 13.47
N VAL A 157 -5.64 6.30 13.88
CA VAL A 157 -6.25 5.59 15.02
C VAL A 157 -5.28 5.58 16.19
N SER A 158 -5.64 6.33 17.24
CA SER A 158 -4.79 6.52 18.42
C SER A 158 -4.46 5.20 19.10
N GLY A 159 -3.16 4.94 19.30
CA GLY A 159 -2.64 3.76 20.00
C GLY A 159 -2.76 2.44 19.24
N ALA A 160 -3.37 2.42 18.06
CA ALA A 160 -3.44 1.19 17.26
C ALA A 160 -2.05 0.80 16.72
N GLY A 161 -1.66 -0.46 16.92
CA GLY A 161 -0.48 -1.07 16.33
C GLY A 161 -0.69 -1.45 14.87
N HIS A 162 0.28 -2.17 14.30
CA HIS A 162 0.29 -2.56 12.89
C HIS A 162 -0.94 -3.38 12.50
N GLY A 163 -1.71 -2.88 11.52
CA GLY A 163 -2.92 -3.56 11.03
C GLY A 163 -4.07 -3.66 12.03
N MET A 164 -4.00 -2.93 13.16
CA MET A 164 -4.97 -3.04 14.25
C MET A 164 -5.98 -1.88 14.27
N SER A 165 -5.92 -0.97 13.32
CA SER A 165 -6.75 0.24 13.30
C SER A 165 -8.25 -0.07 13.46
N TYR A 166 -8.77 -1.00 12.68
CA TYR A 166 -10.18 -1.40 12.73
C TYR A 166 -10.57 -2.05 14.07
N LEU A 167 -9.68 -2.86 14.65
CA LEU A 167 -9.96 -3.55 15.93
C LEU A 167 -9.91 -2.60 17.13
N VAL A 168 -9.05 -1.57 17.08
CA VAL A 168 -8.91 -0.58 18.17
C VAL A 168 -10.02 0.46 18.15
N ASN A 169 -10.45 0.92 16.98
CA ASN A 169 -11.54 1.89 16.88
C ASN A 169 -12.41 1.61 15.66
N ARG A 170 -13.26 0.59 15.82
CA ARG A 170 -14.17 0.11 14.78
C ARG A 170 -15.11 1.21 14.29
N GLU A 171 -15.74 1.95 15.20
CA GLU A 171 -16.71 3.01 14.86
C GLU A 171 -16.08 4.08 13.97
N LYS A 172 -14.86 4.55 14.31
CA LYS A 172 -14.15 5.53 13.49
C LYS A 172 -13.82 5.00 12.10
N CYS A 173 -13.36 3.75 12.03
CA CYS A 173 -13.02 3.12 10.75
C CYS A 173 -14.27 2.90 9.89
N GLU A 174 -15.36 2.35 10.44
CA GLU A 174 -16.62 2.15 9.72
C GLU A 174 -17.18 3.47 9.20
N LYS A 175 -17.24 4.51 10.04
CA LYS A 175 -17.69 5.83 9.61
C LYS A 175 -16.88 6.40 8.45
N ALA A 176 -15.56 6.21 8.47
CA ALA A 176 -14.70 6.68 7.39
C ALA A 176 -14.87 5.84 6.11
N LEU A 177 -15.01 4.51 6.25
CA LEU A 177 -15.28 3.60 5.14
C LEU A 177 -16.63 3.91 4.48
N ASP A 178 -17.70 4.04 5.26
CA ASP A 178 -19.04 4.36 4.77
C ASP A 178 -19.06 5.70 4.01
N ALA A 179 -18.44 6.73 4.60
CA ALA A 179 -18.34 8.04 3.97
C ALA A 179 -17.54 7.99 2.65
N PHE A 180 -16.45 7.22 2.63
CA PHE A 180 -15.63 7.03 1.44
C PHE A 180 -16.38 6.25 0.35
N LEU A 181 -17.03 5.15 0.69
CA LEU A 181 -17.81 4.34 -0.25
C LEU A 181 -19.02 5.10 -0.79
N ALA A 182 -19.75 5.81 0.06
CA ALA A 182 -20.86 6.66 -0.38
C ALA A 182 -20.42 7.70 -1.40
N LYS A 183 -19.28 8.35 -1.15
CA LYS A 183 -18.70 9.36 -2.04
C LYS A 183 -18.21 8.78 -3.37
N THR A 184 -17.51 7.63 -3.32
CA THR A 184 -16.84 7.05 -4.49
C THR A 184 -17.78 6.23 -5.38
N LEU A 185 -18.77 5.59 -4.78
CA LEU A 185 -19.71 4.70 -5.48
C LEU A 185 -21.09 5.33 -5.71
N GLY A 186 -21.40 6.45 -5.05
CA GLY A 186 -22.68 7.13 -5.17
C GLY A 186 -23.86 6.40 -4.50
N VAL A 187 -23.57 5.66 -3.42
CA VAL A 187 -24.55 4.84 -2.67
C VAL A 187 -24.82 5.42 -1.28
#